data_be507046a63ecf3f735494dd662cd174
#
_entry.id   be507046a63ecf3f735494dd662cd174
#
_cell.length_a   1.000
_cell.length_b   1.000
_cell.length_c   1.000
_cell.angle_alpha   90.00
_cell.angle_beta   90.00
_cell.angle_gamma   90.00
#
_symmetry.space_group_name_H-M   'P 1'
#
loop_
_entity.id
_entity.type
_entity.pdbx_description
1 polymer ?
#
loop_
_entity_poly.entity_id
_entity_poly.type
_entity_poly.pdbx_seq_one_letter_code
_entity_poly.pdbx_strand_id
1 'polypeptide(L)'
;VYKRQDMYSRKLFVLDFARKTPRVHRYTRRETMTYFHIYSFILAALPLLLGFLFIWFGKKLWNNAAKKNEEYQQRYTGHTTLRVIRVEKNEWEETNSNEQGPESRISVTSYTPVYEYTVNGQRYEYHTRIGSSIDQYPIGKEYPGYYNPKNPADVTETLNDITGGDNRFFSLLFFGIGVLAIIFALIRISAVITIL
;
A
#
# COMPACT_ATOMS: atom_id res chain seq x y z
N VAL A 1 31.64 -13.67 -78.87
CA VAL A 1 30.50 -14.53 -78.40
C VAL A 1 30.42 -14.55 -76.87
N TYR A 2 31.51 -14.44 -76.12
CA TYR A 2 31.54 -14.56 -74.65
C TYR A 2 30.92 -13.37 -73.89
N LYS A 3 30.92 -12.15 -74.43
CA LYS A 3 30.39 -10.95 -73.73
C LYS A 3 28.84 -10.87 -73.60
N ARG A 4 28.09 -11.62 -74.40
CA ARG A 4 26.61 -11.62 -74.35
C ARG A 4 26.03 -12.56 -73.27
N GLN A 5 26.68 -13.64 -72.96
CA GLN A 5 26.23 -14.61 -71.98
C GLN A 5 26.35 -14.05 -70.56
N ASP A 6 27.35 -13.24 -70.24
CA ASP A 6 27.57 -12.63 -68.98
C ASP A 6 26.47 -11.56 -68.56
N MET A 7 25.98 -10.92 -69.62
CA MET A 7 24.94 -9.87 -69.41
C MET A 7 23.55 -10.45 -69.07
N TYR A 8 23.23 -11.62 -69.66
CA TYR A 8 22.00 -12.35 -69.39
C TYR A 8 22.02 -13.02 -68.01
N SER A 9 23.12 -13.58 -67.57
CA SER A 9 23.31 -14.18 -66.27
C SER A 9 23.16 -13.12 -65.15
N ARG A 10 23.72 -11.92 -65.29
CA ARG A 10 23.60 -10.82 -64.35
C ARG A 10 22.16 -10.29 -64.24
N LYS A 11 21.45 -10.18 -65.38
CA LYS A 11 20.03 -9.76 -65.35
C LYS A 11 19.12 -10.81 -64.68
N LEU A 12 19.34 -12.09 -64.90
CA LEU A 12 18.61 -13.17 -64.25
C LEU A 12 18.88 -13.22 -62.74
N PHE A 13 20.14 -13.03 -62.34
CA PHE A 13 20.51 -13.01 -60.92
C PHE A 13 19.89 -11.81 -60.20
N VAL A 14 19.87 -10.65 -60.80
CA VAL A 14 19.24 -9.42 -60.18
C VAL A 14 17.73 -9.58 -60.12
N LEU A 15 17.08 -10.22 -61.08
CA LEU A 15 15.63 -10.48 -61.07
C LEU A 15 15.24 -11.54 -60.04
N ASP A 16 16.08 -12.57 -59.81
CA ASP A 16 15.82 -13.59 -58.79
C ASP A 16 16.09 -13.09 -57.39
N PHE A 17 17.08 -12.18 -57.19
CA PHE A 17 17.32 -11.52 -55.91
C PHE A 17 16.19 -10.57 -55.55
N ALA A 18 15.65 -9.85 -56.53
CA ALA A 18 14.48 -8.97 -56.32
C ALA A 18 13.19 -9.75 -56.00
N ARG A 19 13.12 -11.04 -56.41
CA ARG A 19 11.98 -11.91 -56.11
C ARG A 19 12.05 -12.58 -54.73
N LYS A 20 13.27 -12.75 -54.20
CA LYS A 20 13.52 -13.39 -52.87
C LYS A 20 13.60 -12.42 -51.72
N THR A 21 13.65 -11.12 -51.94
CA THR A 21 13.54 -10.15 -50.85
C THR A 21 12.14 -10.23 -50.28
N PRO A 22 11.99 -10.51 -48.96
CA PRO A 22 10.67 -10.50 -48.32
C PRO A 22 10.06 -9.12 -48.58
N ARG A 23 8.82 -9.09 -49.09
CA ARG A 23 8.07 -7.82 -49.21
C ARG A 23 8.03 -7.21 -47.84
N VAL A 24 8.90 -6.23 -47.60
CA VAL A 24 8.75 -5.34 -46.43
C VAL A 24 7.38 -4.74 -46.59
N HIS A 25 6.44 -5.14 -45.75
CA HIS A 25 5.12 -4.55 -45.65
C HIS A 25 5.35 -3.05 -45.41
N ARG A 26 5.29 -2.24 -46.43
CA ARG A 26 5.24 -0.78 -46.28
C ARG A 26 3.89 -0.47 -45.61
N TYR A 27 3.90 -0.38 -44.30
CA TYR A 27 2.77 0.21 -43.60
C TYR A 27 2.49 1.56 -44.23
N THR A 28 1.30 1.74 -44.76
CA THR A 28 0.92 3.04 -45.31
C THR A 28 0.93 4.04 -44.15
N ARG A 29 1.28 5.31 -44.44
CA ARG A 29 1.34 6.38 -43.45
C ARG A 29 0.03 6.49 -42.63
N ARG A 30 -1.09 6.13 -43.24
CA ARG A 30 -2.42 6.11 -42.65
C ARG A 30 -2.57 5.00 -41.57
N GLU A 31 -2.05 3.80 -41.83
CA GLU A 31 -2.10 2.69 -40.88
C GLU A 31 -1.23 2.97 -39.65
N THR A 32 -0.02 3.49 -39.83
CA THR A 32 0.87 3.84 -38.73
C THR A 32 0.27 4.95 -37.85
N MET A 33 -0.42 5.94 -38.43
CA MET A 33 -1.14 6.99 -37.68
C MET A 33 -2.29 6.38 -36.87
N THR A 34 -3.07 5.48 -37.42
CA THR A 34 -4.19 4.83 -36.72
C THR A 34 -3.70 4.02 -35.51
N TYR A 35 -2.66 3.24 -35.66
CA TYR A 35 -2.04 2.48 -34.54
C TYR A 35 -1.49 3.41 -33.48
N PHE A 36 -0.86 4.52 -33.84
CA PHE A 36 -0.33 5.51 -32.90
C PHE A 36 -1.45 6.12 -32.06
N HIS A 37 -2.58 6.48 -32.66
CA HIS A 37 -3.73 7.04 -31.94
C HIS A 37 -4.35 6.01 -30.98
N ILE A 38 -4.57 4.78 -31.43
CA ILE A 38 -5.10 3.69 -30.60
C ILE A 38 -4.19 3.45 -29.39
N TYR A 39 -2.88 3.38 -29.60
CA TYR A 39 -1.92 3.16 -28.54
C TYR A 39 -1.88 4.32 -27.54
N SER A 40 -1.97 5.56 -28.03
CA SER A 40 -2.03 6.75 -27.21
C SER A 40 -3.28 6.80 -26.32
N PHE A 41 -4.44 6.39 -26.86
CA PHE A 41 -5.68 6.31 -26.10
C PHE A 41 -5.62 5.22 -25.03
N ILE A 42 -5.08 4.03 -25.35
CA ILE A 42 -4.91 2.94 -24.36
C ILE A 42 -3.97 3.40 -23.25
N LEU A 43 -2.86 4.04 -23.59
CA LEU A 43 -1.88 4.54 -22.63
C LEU A 43 -2.45 5.65 -21.72
N ALA A 44 -3.41 6.42 -22.19
CA ALA A 44 -4.09 7.45 -21.40
C ALA A 44 -5.23 6.87 -20.54
N ALA A 45 -5.94 5.85 -21.03
CA ALA A 45 -7.06 5.23 -20.32
C ALA A 45 -6.59 4.40 -19.10
N LEU A 46 -5.43 3.77 -19.18
CA LEU A 46 -4.91 2.89 -18.12
C LEU A 46 -4.69 3.61 -16.79
N PRO A 47 -4.02 4.77 -16.70
CA PRO A 47 -3.88 5.50 -15.45
C PRO A 47 -5.21 6.04 -14.93
N LEU A 48 -6.18 6.32 -15.80
CA LEU A 48 -7.51 6.73 -15.39
C LEU A 48 -8.26 5.60 -14.67
N LEU A 49 -8.24 4.39 -15.21
CA LEU A 49 -8.80 3.20 -14.58
C LEU A 49 -8.12 2.88 -13.25
N LEU A 50 -6.78 2.93 -13.22
CA LEU A 50 -6.00 2.74 -12.00
C LEU A 50 -6.34 3.80 -10.94
N GLY A 51 -6.49 5.06 -11.33
CA GLY A 51 -6.88 6.14 -10.43
C GLY A 51 -8.23 5.88 -9.75
N PHE A 52 -9.24 5.47 -10.51
CA PHE A 52 -10.53 5.08 -9.95
C PHE A 52 -10.44 3.86 -9.03
N LEU A 53 -9.64 2.85 -9.40
CA LEU A 53 -9.40 1.67 -8.57
C LEU A 53 -8.79 2.05 -7.21
N PHE A 54 -7.77 2.92 -7.21
CA PHE A 54 -7.12 3.37 -5.98
C PHE A 54 -8.08 4.19 -5.10
N ILE A 55 -8.89 5.07 -5.66
CA ILE A 55 -9.90 5.83 -4.91
C ILE A 55 -10.94 4.87 -4.30
N TRP A 56 -11.43 3.90 -5.07
CA TRP A 56 -12.39 2.91 -4.57
C TRP A 56 -11.79 2.08 -3.43
N PHE A 57 -10.55 1.65 -3.57
CA PHE A 57 -9.85 0.87 -2.54
C PHE A 57 -9.61 1.70 -1.28
N GLY A 58 -9.16 2.95 -1.44
CA GLY A 58 -9.01 3.89 -0.34
C GLY A 58 -10.31 4.12 0.42
N LYS A 59 -11.43 4.33 -0.28
CA LYS A 59 -12.76 4.45 0.33
C LYS A 59 -13.17 3.19 1.10
N LYS A 60 -12.89 2.01 0.54
CA LYS A 60 -13.17 0.74 1.21
C LYS A 60 -12.38 0.59 2.51
N LEU A 61 -11.08 0.92 2.50
CA LEU A 61 -10.24 0.90 3.70
C LEU A 61 -10.75 1.88 4.76
N TRP A 62 -11.11 3.10 4.36
CA TRP A 62 -11.66 4.12 5.26
C TRP A 62 -12.94 3.66 5.94
N ASN A 63 -13.88 3.14 5.17
CA ASN A 63 -15.15 2.66 5.70
C ASN A 63 -14.98 1.47 6.66
N ASN A 64 -14.07 0.55 6.35
CA ASN A 64 -13.77 -0.58 7.22
C ASN A 64 -13.13 -0.13 8.54
N ALA A 65 -12.22 0.85 8.49
CA ALA A 65 -11.61 1.40 9.69
C ALA A 65 -12.62 2.16 10.56
N ALA A 66 -13.52 2.93 9.94
CA ALA A 66 -14.59 3.64 10.65
C ALA A 66 -15.54 2.66 11.36
N LYS A 67 -15.98 1.62 10.64
CA LYS A 67 -16.87 0.59 11.20
C LYS A 67 -16.24 -0.15 12.38
N LYS A 68 -14.98 -0.56 12.26
CA LYS A 68 -14.26 -1.21 13.37
C LYS A 68 -14.16 -0.30 14.58
N ASN A 69 -13.87 0.97 14.37
CA ASN A 69 -13.79 1.94 15.47
C ASN A 69 -15.13 2.14 16.17
N GLU A 70 -16.23 2.21 15.43
CA GLU A 70 -17.58 2.27 15.99
C GLU A 70 -17.91 1.00 16.80
N GLU A 71 -17.65 -0.19 16.27
CA GLU A 71 -17.85 -1.46 16.96
C GLU A 71 -17.03 -1.50 18.27
N TYR A 72 -15.81 -0.97 18.24
CA TYR A 72 -14.93 -0.91 19.39
C TYR A 72 -15.48 0.03 20.47
N GLN A 73 -15.91 1.23 20.11
CA GLN A 73 -16.52 2.19 21.01
C GLN A 73 -17.84 1.69 21.60
N GLN A 74 -18.63 0.95 20.82
CA GLN A 74 -19.87 0.33 21.32
C GLN A 74 -19.61 -0.82 22.28
N ARG A 75 -18.48 -1.51 22.13
CA ARG A 75 -18.09 -2.63 22.99
C ARG A 75 -17.58 -2.18 24.35
N TYR A 76 -16.78 -1.11 24.41
CA TYR A 76 -16.11 -0.62 25.61
C TYR A 76 -16.80 0.63 26.18
N THR A 77 -18.04 0.46 26.62
CA THR A 77 -18.87 1.55 27.17
C THR A 77 -18.71 1.76 28.67
N GLY A 78 -18.14 0.81 29.38
CA GLY A 78 -17.86 0.92 30.82
C GLY A 78 -16.59 1.75 31.08
N HIS A 79 -16.55 2.54 32.11
CA HIS A 79 -15.41 3.35 32.54
C HIS A 79 -14.81 2.82 33.83
N THR A 80 -13.49 2.76 33.90
CA THR A 80 -12.75 2.38 35.11
C THR A 80 -11.43 3.14 35.17
N THR A 81 -10.69 2.99 36.29
CA THR A 81 -9.36 3.53 36.43
C THR A 81 -8.36 2.39 36.49
N LEU A 82 -7.37 2.44 35.60
CA LEU A 82 -6.26 1.49 35.51
C LEU A 82 -5.08 2.03 36.33
N ARG A 83 -4.68 1.31 37.36
CA ARG A 83 -3.55 1.68 38.20
C ARG A 83 -2.36 0.79 37.89
N VAL A 84 -1.20 1.36 37.58
CA VAL A 84 0.03 0.61 37.34
C VAL A 84 0.48 -0.10 38.62
N ILE A 85 0.56 -1.41 38.63
CA ILE A 85 1.03 -2.21 39.74
C ILE A 85 2.45 -2.74 39.55
N ARG A 86 2.85 -2.98 38.32
CA ARG A 86 4.21 -3.40 37.94
C ARG A 86 4.49 -3.05 36.48
N VAL A 87 5.77 -3.04 36.11
CA VAL A 87 6.24 -2.90 34.73
C VAL A 87 7.09 -4.12 34.41
N GLU A 88 6.72 -4.84 33.35
CA GLU A 88 7.48 -5.98 32.85
C GLU A 88 8.49 -5.50 31.83
N LYS A 89 9.76 -5.79 32.08
CA LYS A 89 10.86 -5.50 31.16
C LYS A 89 11.16 -6.73 30.32
N ASN A 90 11.01 -6.60 29.01
CA ASN A 90 11.35 -7.64 28.05
C ASN A 90 12.54 -7.18 27.22
N GLU A 91 13.55 -8.03 27.11
CA GLU A 91 14.75 -7.77 26.29
C GLU A 91 14.89 -8.90 25.28
N TRP A 92 15.15 -8.54 24.03
CA TRP A 92 15.47 -9.50 22.97
C TRP A 92 16.50 -8.91 22.02
N GLU A 93 17.22 -9.78 21.33
CA GLU A 93 18.17 -9.38 20.30
C GLU A 93 17.48 -9.44 18.92
N GLU A 94 17.54 -8.38 18.17
CA GLU A 94 17.10 -8.31 16.79
C GLU A 94 18.32 -8.29 15.87
N THR A 95 18.36 -9.23 14.90
CA THR A 95 19.43 -9.26 13.90
C THR A 95 19.07 -8.34 12.76
N ASN A 96 19.83 -7.26 12.59
CA ASN A 96 19.67 -6.37 11.47
C ASN A 96 20.50 -6.91 10.29
N SER A 97 19.88 -7.74 9.44
CA SER A 97 20.46 -8.22 8.20
C SER A 97 20.20 -7.22 7.08
N ASN A 98 21.04 -6.18 6.99
CA ASN A 98 21.14 -5.41 5.76
C ASN A 98 21.89 -6.27 4.74
N GLU A 99 21.32 -6.49 3.56
CA GLU A 99 21.86 -7.35 2.49
C GLU A 99 23.30 -7.01 2.02
N GLN A 100 23.92 -5.95 2.55
CA GLN A 100 25.23 -5.43 2.11
C GLN A 100 26.23 -5.12 3.25
N GLY A 101 25.94 -5.54 4.50
CA GLY A 101 26.82 -5.26 5.65
C GLY A 101 26.96 -6.43 6.61
N PRO A 102 27.93 -6.41 7.54
CA PRO A 102 28.05 -7.43 8.58
C PRO A 102 26.79 -7.42 9.45
N GLU A 103 26.31 -8.61 9.80
CA GLU A 103 25.19 -8.78 10.72
C GLU A 103 25.45 -8.03 12.02
N SER A 104 24.64 -7.02 12.31
CA SER A 104 24.68 -6.31 13.58
C SER A 104 23.49 -6.74 14.44
N ARG A 105 23.78 -7.14 15.68
CA ARG A 105 22.76 -7.45 16.67
C ARG A 105 22.42 -6.18 17.44
N ILE A 106 21.13 -5.86 17.50
CA ILE A 106 20.62 -4.72 18.25
C ILE A 106 19.82 -5.28 19.41
N SER A 107 20.16 -4.90 20.64
CA SER A 107 19.34 -5.21 21.80
C SER A 107 18.13 -4.30 21.84
N VAL A 108 16.94 -4.88 21.82
CA VAL A 108 15.66 -4.16 21.91
C VAL A 108 15.09 -4.40 23.28
N THR A 109 14.71 -3.32 23.96
CA THR A 109 14.05 -3.37 25.27
C THR A 109 12.63 -2.86 25.16
N SER A 110 11.68 -3.54 25.78
CA SER A 110 10.28 -3.09 25.89
C SER A 110 9.85 -3.12 27.34
N TYR A 111 9.22 -2.04 27.80
CA TYR A 111 8.62 -1.89 29.10
C TYR A 111 7.10 -1.97 28.95
N THR A 112 6.49 -3.01 29.52
CA THR A 112 5.05 -3.31 29.40
C THR A 112 4.38 -3.14 30.75
N PRO A 113 3.50 -2.15 30.95
CA PRO A 113 2.82 -1.97 32.22
C PRO A 113 1.76 -3.05 32.44
N VAL A 114 1.61 -3.43 33.70
CA VAL A 114 0.52 -4.26 34.18
C VAL A 114 -0.33 -3.43 35.10
N TYR A 115 -1.63 -3.39 34.84
CA TYR A 115 -2.59 -2.59 35.56
C TYR A 115 -3.50 -3.44 36.45
N GLU A 116 -3.91 -2.83 37.54
CA GLU A 116 -5.01 -3.30 38.39
C GLU A 116 -6.21 -2.36 38.19
N TYR A 117 -7.41 -2.89 38.17
CA TYR A 117 -8.64 -2.11 38.15
C TYR A 117 -9.78 -2.86 38.86
N THR A 118 -10.84 -2.15 39.19
CA THR A 118 -11.99 -2.70 39.89
C THR A 118 -13.27 -2.40 39.14
N VAL A 119 -14.11 -3.42 38.94
CA VAL A 119 -15.45 -3.28 38.38
C VAL A 119 -16.43 -4.01 39.30
N ASN A 120 -17.48 -3.32 39.72
CA ASN A 120 -18.53 -3.86 40.61
C ASN A 120 -17.98 -4.54 41.88
N GLY A 121 -16.89 -3.98 42.44
CA GLY A 121 -16.23 -4.51 43.64
C GLY A 121 -15.30 -5.69 43.41
N GLN A 122 -15.22 -6.21 42.20
CA GLN A 122 -14.28 -7.27 41.83
C GLN A 122 -13.02 -6.67 41.22
N ARG A 123 -11.87 -7.12 41.70
CA ARG A 123 -10.54 -6.71 41.23
C ARG A 123 -10.11 -7.57 40.05
N TYR A 124 -9.51 -6.91 39.04
CA TYR A 124 -8.97 -7.51 37.83
C TYR A 124 -7.54 -7.03 37.61
N GLU A 125 -6.77 -7.82 36.89
CA GLU A 125 -5.44 -7.47 36.40
C GLU A 125 -5.46 -7.43 34.88
N TYR A 126 -4.82 -6.40 34.28
CA TYR A 126 -4.77 -6.20 32.85
C TYR A 126 -3.32 -6.08 32.38
N HIS A 127 -2.91 -6.99 31.53
CA HIS A 127 -1.63 -6.95 30.83
C HIS A 127 -1.83 -6.28 29.49
N THR A 128 -1.29 -5.08 29.32
CA THR A 128 -1.36 -4.42 28.03
C THR A 128 -0.51 -5.15 26.99
N ARG A 129 -0.93 -5.06 25.72
CA ARG A 129 -0.15 -5.59 24.60
C ARG A 129 0.84 -4.59 24.04
N ILE A 130 0.82 -3.35 24.53
CA ILE A 130 1.63 -2.26 24.04
C ILE A 130 2.68 -1.96 25.07
N GLY A 131 3.93 -2.17 24.72
CA GLY A 131 5.09 -1.74 25.47
C GLY A 131 5.68 -0.45 24.90
N SER A 132 6.55 0.18 25.70
CA SER A 132 7.36 1.33 25.30
C SER A 132 8.84 0.97 25.36
N SER A 133 9.64 1.54 24.46
CA SER A 133 11.11 1.41 24.53
C SER A 133 11.72 2.19 25.72
N ILE A 134 10.92 3.04 26.37
CA ILE A 134 11.31 3.86 27.51
C ILE A 134 10.45 3.47 28.69
N ASP A 135 11.05 3.36 29.88
CA ASP A 135 10.32 3.18 31.15
C ASP A 135 9.61 4.49 31.52
N GLN A 136 8.36 4.61 31.12
CA GLN A 136 7.54 5.80 31.31
C GLN A 136 6.26 5.54 32.14
N TYR A 137 6.17 4.37 32.76
CA TYR A 137 5.00 3.93 33.52
C TYR A 137 5.27 3.89 35.02
N PRO A 138 5.16 5.02 35.75
CA PRO A 138 5.41 5.03 37.18
C PRO A 138 4.41 4.12 37.94
N ILE A 139 4.93 3.28 38.80
CA ILE A 139 4.10 2.42 39.67
C ILE A 139 3.16 3.28 40.52
N GLY A 140 1.91 2.90 40.62
CA GLY A 140 0.86 3.62 41.34
C GLY A 140 0.17 4.71 40.53
N LYS A 141 0.67 5.05 39.35
CA LYS A 141 0.01 6.04 38.46
C LYS A 141 -1.28 5.45 37.89
N GLU A 142 -2.27 6.32 37.77
CA GLU A 142 -3.61 5.99 37.30
C GLU A 142 -3.84 6.54 35.89
N TYR A 143 -4.52 5.73 35.07
CA TYR A 143 -4.91 6.05 33.69
C TYR A 143 -6.39 5.74 33.49
N PRO A 144 -7.07 6.43 32.59
CA PRO A 144 -8.44 6.07 32.21
C PRO A 144 -8.46 4.70 31.55
N GLY A 145 -9.45 3.88 31.92
CA GLY A 145 -9.68 2.59 31.30
C GLY A 145 -11.12 2.43 30.88
N TYR A 146 -11.33 1.61 29.85
CA TYR A 146 -12.65 1.34 29.31
C TYR A 146 -12.86 -0.17 29.27
N TYR A 147 -13.96 -0.64 29.81
CA TYR A 147 -14.24 -2.06 29.86
C TYR A 147 -15.54 -2.44 29.12
N ASN A 148 -15.63 -3.68 28.73
CA ASN A 148 -16.83 -4.25 28.16
C ASN A 148 -17.81 -4.65 29.28
N PRO A 149 -19.00 -4.01 29.42
CA PRO A 149 -19.94 -4.33 30.49
C PRO A 149 -20.44 -5.77 30.47
N LYS A 150 -20.39 -6.45 29.31
CA LYS A 150 -20.76 -7.86 29.16
C LYS A 150 -19.67 -8.82 29.63
N ASN A 151 -18.42 -8.36 29.65
CA ASN A 151 -17.27 -9.10 30.13
C ASN A 151 -16.26 -8.12 30.76
N PRO A 152 -16.37 -7.85 32.08
CA PRO A 152 -15.50 -6.89 32.76
C PRO A 152 -13.99 -7.19 32.71
N ALA A 153 -13.59 -8.44 32.43
CA ALA A 153 -12.19 -8.80 32.22
C ALA A 153 -11.63 -8.28 30.88
N ASP A 154 -12.48 -7.86 29.96
CA ASP A 154 -12.13 -7.30 28.66
C ASP A 154 -12.06 -5.76 28.78
N VAL A 155 -10.86 -5.23 28.92
CA VAL A 155 -10.56 -3.83 29.19
C VAL A 155 -9.53 -3.28 28.21
N THR A 156 -9.56 -1.98 28.00
CA THR A 156 -8.60 -1.26 27.14
C THR A 156 -8.25 0.12 27.72
N GLU A 157 -7.07 0.62 27.41
CA GLU A 157 -6.60 1.96 27.75
C GLU A 157 -7.13 3.03 26.79
N THR A 158 -7.63 2.66 25.63
CA THR A 158 -8.08 3.60 24.60
C THR A 158 -9.34 3.11 23.91
N LEU A 159 -10.19 4.04 23.52
CA LEU A 159 -11.38 3.79 22.72
C LEU A 159 -11.09 3.77 21.20
N ASN A 160 -9.87 4.05 20.81
CA ASN A 160 -9.47 3.93 19.41
C ASN A 160 -8.89 2.53 19.17
N ASP A 161 -9.34 1.87 18.13
CA ASP A 161 -8.69 0.63 17.68
C ASP A 161 -7.26 0.95 17.25
N ILE A 162 -6.30 0.56 18.11
CA ILE A 162 -4.86 0.79 17.89
C ILE A 162 -4.38 0.01 16.66
N THR A 163 -5.03 -1.08 16.32
CA THR A 163 -4.73 -1.88 15.13
C THR A 163 -5.27 -1.24 13.84
N GLY A 164 -6.19 -0.29 13.95
CA GLY A 164 -6.82 0.39 12.81
C GLY A 164 -6.20 1.72 12.41
N GLY A 165 -5.28 2.28 13.21
CA GLY A 165 -4.66 3.59 12.95
C GLY A 165 -3.94 3.68 11.62
N ASP A 166 -3.22 2.65 11.23
CA ASP A 166 -2.48 2.58 9.98
C ASP A 166 -3.40 2.57 8.74
N ASN A 167 -4.60 2.00 8.86
CA ASN A 167 -5.53 1.92 7.75
C ASN A 167 -6.04 3.28 7.26
N ARG A 168 -6.12 4.31 8.14
CA ARG A 168 -6.50 5.67 7.75
C ARG A 168 -5.40 6.36 6.96
N PHE A 169 -4.15 6.18 7.38
CA PHE A 169 -2.99 6.70 6.65
C PHE A 169 -2.91 6.08 5.25
N PHE A 170 -2.99 4.75 5.14
CA PHE A 170 -3.00 4.08 3.85
C PHE A 170 -4.20 4.49 2.98
N SER A 171 -5.37 4.68 3.57
CA SER A 171 -6.53 5.19 2.84
C SER A 171 -6.27 6.55 2.21
N LEU A 172 -5.72 7.51 2.96
CA LEU A 172 -5.34 8.83 2.44
C LEU A 172 -4.27 8.75 1.36
N LEU A 173 -3.28 7.85 1.54
CA LEU A 173 -2.24 7.60 0.54
C LEU A 173 -2.85 7.11 -0.78
N PHE A 174 -3.76 6.12 -0.73
CA PHE A 174 -4.43 5.61 -1.92
C PHE A 174 -5.31 6.67 -2.60
N PHE A 175 -6.01 7.51 -1.83
CA PHE A 175 -6.73 8.65 -2.38
C PHE A 175 -5.80 9.60 -3.13
N GLY A 176 -4.67 9.99 -2.51
CA GLY A 176 -3.69 10.89 -3.12
C GLY A 176 -3.14 10.33 -4.44
N ILE A 177 -2.70 9.06 -4.42
CA ILE A 177 -2.20 8.37 -5.63
C ILE A 177 -3.29 8.31 -6.70
N GLY A 178 -4.53 7.99 -6.33
CA GLY A 178 -5.65 7.91 -7.27
C GLY A 178 -5.95 9.25 -7.94
N VAL A 179 -5.96 10.34 -7.18
CA VAL A 179 -6.17 11.69 -7.70
C VAL A 179 -5.03 12.11 -8.65
N LEU A 180 -3.78 11.85 -8.27
CA LEU A 180 -2.62 12.15 -9.13
C LEU A 180 -2.65 11.35 -10.43
N ALA A 181 -3.04 10.09 -10.39
CA ALA A 181 -3.18 9.26 -11.59
C ALA A 181 -4.25 9.80 -12.55
N ILE A 182 -5.39 10.27 -12.02
CA ILE A 182 -6.46 10.88 -12.81
C ILE A 182 -5.98 12.20 -13.43
N ILE A 183 -5.33 13.09 -12.66
CA ILE A 183 -4.79 14.34 -13.17
C ILE A 183 -3.80 14.07 -14.31
N PHE A 184 -2.88 13.11 -14.10
CA PHE A 184 -1.92 12.70 -15.12
C PHE A 184 -2.61 12.20 -16.40
N ALA A 185 -3.66 11.36 -16.25
CA ALA A 185 -4.44 10.87 -17.39
C ALA A 185 -5.12 12.01 -18.16
N LEU A 186 -5.72 12.98 -17.45
CA LEU A 186 -6.37 14.13 -18.08
C LEU A 186 -5.39 15.01 -18.85
N ILE A 187 -4.20 15.25 -18.32
CA ILE A 187 -3.12 15.98 -19.01
C ILE A 187 -2.73 15.23 -20.29
N ARG A 188 -2.57 13.91 -20.22
CA ARG A 188 -2.22 13.08 -21.39
C ARG A 188 -3.31 13.11 -22.46
N ILE A 189 -4.58 13.01 -22.07
CA ILE A 189 -5.73 13.08 -23.00
C ILE A 189 -5.77 14.45 -23.68
N SER A 190 -5.62 15.53 -22.91
CA SER A 190 -5.59 16.90 -23.45
C SER A 190 -4.47 17.07 -24.47
N ALA A 191 -3.26 16.58 -24.19
CA ALA A 191 -2.14 16.62 -25.12
C ALA A 191 -2.41 15.86 -26.42
N VAL A 192 -3.06 14.70 -26.36
CA VAL A 192 -3.43 13.91 -27.56
C VAL A 192 -4.47 14.65 -28.40
N ILE A 193 -5.48 15.28 -27.77
CA ILE A 193 -6.53 16.04 -28.49
C ILE A 193 -5.94 17.28 -29.18
N THR A 194 -4.93 17.93 -28.59
CA THR A 194 -4.31 19.13 -29.17
C THR A 194 -3.46 18.80 -30.42
N ILE A 195 -3.01 17.57 -30.59
CA ILE A 195 -2.19 17.11 -31.72
C ILE A 195 -3.06 16.55 -32.88
N LEU A 196 -4.31 16.25 -32.62
CA LEU A 196 -5.31 15.79 -33.62
C LEU A 196 -5.92 16.95 -34.38
#